data_ab711cfbe0da1b0ef3cd7ad4379e3abd
#
_entry.id   ab711cfbe0da1b0ef3cd7ad4379e3abd
#
_cell.length_a   1.000
_cell.length_b   1.000
_cell.length_c   1.000
_cell.angle_alpha   90.00
_cell.angle_beta   90.00
_cell.angle_gamma   90.00
#
_symmetry.space_group_name_H-M   'P 1'
#
loop_
_entity.id
_entity.type
_entity.pdbx_description
1 polymer ?
#
loop_
_entity_poly.entity_id
_entity_poly.type
_entity_poly.pdbx_seq_one_letter_code
_entity_poly.pdbx_strand_id
1 'polypeptide(L)'
;SFFMNPIVGRDVYEHLASQYENMPHYVVDADHIKIPAGWMIEQCGWKGKSLGHAGVHDKQALVLVNRGGATGNEVVALYKRIIEDVKAKFGIEIHPEVNVI
;
A
#
# COMPACT_ATOMS: atom_id res chain seq x y z
N SER A 1 7.83 2.87 7.95
CA SER A 1 6.92 2.54 6.84
C SER A 1 6.84 3.68 5.85
N PHE A 2 6.67 3.35 4.58
CA PHE A 2 6.61 4.37 3.53
C PHE A 2 5.20 4.93 3.33
N PHE A 3 4.17 4.10 3.48
CA PHE A 3 2.79 4.48 3.21
C PHE A 3 1.98 4.58 4.49
N MET A 4 1.02 5.52 4.49
CA MET A 4 0.04 5.63 5.56
C MET A 4 -1.03 4.56 5.39
N ASN A 5 -1.53 4.03 6.51
CA ASN A 5 -2.69 3.15 6.49
C ASN A 5 -3.96 4.00 6.28
N PRO A 6 -4.70 3.77 5.20
CA PRO A 6 -5.87 4.60 4.91
C PRO A 6 -7.03 4.32 5.85
N ILE A 7 -7.83 5.36 6.10
CA ILE A 7 -9.10 5.25 6.83
C ILE A 7 -10.20 5.37 5.80
N VAL A 8 -11.09 4.39 5.77
CA VAL A 8 -12.21 4.33 4.82
C VAL A 8 -13.53 4.25 5.57
N GLY A 9 -14.63 4.51 4.86
CA GLY A 9 -15.96 4.32 5.42
C GLY A 9 -16.23 2.84 5.70
N ARG A 10 -17.08 2.57 6.69
CA ARG A 10 -17.46 1.20 7.04
C ARG A 10 -18.09 0.45 5.86
N ASP A 11 -18.85 1.13 5.03
CA ASP A 11 -19.46 0.56 3.82
C ASP A 11 -18.42 0.07 2.82
N VAL A 12 -17.35 0.84 2.62
CA VAL A 12 -16.23 0.44 1.75
C VAL A 12 -15.55 -0.81 2.30
N TYR A 13 -15.27 -0.82 3.60
CA TYR A 13 -14.67 -1.99 4.25
C TYR A 13 -15.56 -3.23 4.13
N GLU A 14 -16.85 -3.10 4.42
CA GLU A 14 -17.78 -4.24 4.37
C GLU A 14 -17.88 -4.84 2.97
N HIS A 15 -17.89 -3.98 1.95
CA HIS A 15 -17.87 -4.43 0.56
C HIS A 15 -16.61 -5.24 0.25
N LEU A 16 -15.44 -4.74 0.64
CA LEU A 16 -14.17 -5.45 0.43
C LEU A 16 -14.10 -6.73 1.26
N ALA A 17 -14.53 -6.69 2.51
CA ALA A 17 -14.52 -7.86 3.39
C ALA A 17 -15.39 -9.00 2.88
N SER A 18 -16.40 -8.70 2.06
CA SER A 18 -17.22 -9.74 1.41
C SER A 18 -16.43 -10.49 0.32
N GLN A 19 -15.35 -9.91 -0.18
CA GLN A 19 -14.51 -10.47 -1.25
C GLN A 19 -13.23 -11.10 -0.73
N TYR A 20 -12.73 -10.66 0.44
CA TYR A 20 -11.45 -11.09 1.00
C TYR A 20 -11.67 -11.70 2.37
N GLU A 21 -11.46 -13.01 2.48
CA GLU A 21 -11.58 -13.72 3.75
C GLU A 21 -10.53 -13.24 4.74
N ASN A 22 -10.96 -12.99 5.98
CA ASN A 22 -10.08 -12.54 7.07
C ASN A 22 -9.30 -11.26 6.75
N MET A 23 -9.93 -10.34 6.03
CA MET A 23 -9.31 -9.06 5.71
C MET A 23 -8.92 -8.31 6.99
N PRO A 24 -7.62 -7.99 7.18
CA PRO A 24 -7.18 -7.26 8.36
C PRO A 24 -7.74 -5.83 8.36
N HIS A 25 -8.09 -5.35 9.54
CA HIS A 25 -8.67 -4.02 9.70
C HIS A 25 -8.61 -3.58 11.14
N TYR A 26 -8.74 -2.27 11.38
CA TYR A 26 -8.82 -1.68 12.71
C TYR A 26 -10.01 -0.75 12.77
N VAL A 27 -10.90 -0.93 13.74
CA VAL A 27 -12.05 -0.05 13.93
C VAL A 27 -11.57 1.27 14.53
N VAL A 28 -11.83 2.38 13.80
CA VAL A 28 -11.53 3.74 14.29
C VAL A 28 -12.71 4.27 15.09
N ASP A 29 -13.91 4.19 14.52
CA ASP A 29 -15.18 4.52 15.16
C ASP A 29 -16.31 3.76 14.47
N ALA A 30 -17.56 4.09 14.77
CA ALA A 30 -18.73 3.37 14.21
C ALA A 30 -18.79 3.44 12.68
N ASP A 31 -18.25 4.49 12.08
CA ASP A 31 -18.38 4.75 10.64
C ASP A 31 -17.05 4.64 9.88
N HIS A 32 -15.93 4.44 10.57
CA HIS A 32 -14.61 4.47 9.96
C HIS A 32 -13.77 3.26 10.34
N ILE A 33 -13.11 2.70 9.35
CA ILE A 33 -12.23 1.53 9.48
C ILE A 33 -10.87 1.88 8.87
N LYS A 34 -9.79 1.56 9.59
CA LYS A 34 -8.42 1.69 9.08
C LYS A 34 -8.00 0.36 8.45
N ILE A 35 -7.46 0.42 7.25
CA ILE A 35 -7.01 -0.77 6.52
C ILE A 35 -5.49 -0.75 6.39
N PRO A 36 -4.78 -1.84 6.71
CA PRO A 36 -3.32 -1.89 6.57
C PRO A 36 -2.89 -1.75 5.10
N ALA A 37 -2.15 -0.68 4.79
CA ALA A 37 -1.61 -0.49 3.44
C ALA A 37 -0.68 -1.63 3.03
N GLY A 38 0.12 -2.14 3.96
CA GLY A 38 1.03 -3.26 3.70
C GLY A 38 0.31 -4.50 3.21
N TRP A 39 -0.85 -4.82 3.78
CA TRP A 39 -1.66 -5.96 3.33
C TRP A 39 -2.13 -5.75 1.89
N MET A 40 -2.63 -4.56 1.56
CA MET A 40 -3.09 -4.26 0.21
C MET A 40 -1.95 -4.32 -0.81
N ILE A 41 -0.78 -3.78 -0.46
CA ILE A 41 0.41 -3.82 -1.32
C ILE A 41 0.85 -5.27 -1.54
N GLU A 42 0.82 -6.10 -0.50
CA GLU A 42 1.13 -7.52 -0.60
C GLU A 42 0.14 -8.26 -1.50
N GLN A 43 -1.16 -7.95 -1.40
CA GLN A 43 -2.17 -8.54 -2.28
C GLN A 43 -1.96 -8.17 -3.75
N CYS A 44 -1.35 -7.03 -4.02
CA CYS A 44 -0.97 -6.62 -5.37
C CYS A 44 0.32 -7.31 -5.86
N GLY A 45 0.95 -8.13 -5.02
CA GLY A 45 2.14 -8.90 -5.39
C GLY A 45 3.44 -8.11 -5.34
N TRP A 46 3.47 -6.96 -4.67
CA TRP A 46 4.67 -6.11 -4.64
C TRP A 46 5.76 -6.54 -3.67
N LYS A 47 5.43 -7.36 -2.69
CA LYS A 47 6.41 -7.80 -1.68
C LYS A 47 7.58 -8.52 -2.36
N GLY A 48 8.78 -8.02 -2.19
CA GLY A 48 9.99 -8.53 -2.83
C GLY A 48 10.20 -8.11 -4.27
N LYS A 49 9.28 -7.34 -4.86
CA LYS A 49 9.41 -6.88 -6.25
C LYS A 49 10.17 -5.57 -6.36
N SER A 50 10.76 -5.37 -7.53
CA SER A 50 11.51 -4.16 -7.86
C SER A 50 11.02 -3.53 -9.15
N LEU A 51 11.22 -2.22 -9.26
CA LEU A 51 11.06 -1.47 -10.49
C LEU A 51 12.35 -0.66 -10.67
N GLY A 52 13.16 -1.05 -11.65
CA GLY A 52 14.52 -0.50 -11.76
C GLY A 52 15.37 -0.91 -10.57
N HIS A 53 16.06 0.05 -9.95
CA HIS A 53 16.92 -0.18 -8.78
C HIS A 53 16.22 0.08 -7.45
N ALA A 54 14.94 0.43 -7.47
CA ALA A 54 14.13 0.58 -6.26
C ALA A 54 13.19 -0.62 -6.13
N GLY A 55 12.92 -1.06 -4.92
CA GLY A 55 12.08 -2.22 -4.71
C GLY A 55 11.32 -2.17 -3.40
N VAL A 56 10.50 -3.19 -3.19
CA VAL A 56 9.75 -3.41 -1.97
C VAL A 56 10.46 -4.51 -1.18
N HIS A 57 10.60 -4.30 0.14
CA HIS A 57 11.25 -5.25 1.02
C HIS A 57 10.59 -6.63 0.94
N ASP A 58 11.40 -7.68 1.02
CA ASP A 58 10.94 -9.07 0.84
C ASP A 58 9.96 -9.53 1.93
N LYS A 59 10.05 -8.97 3.13
CA LYS A 59 9.24 -9.36 4.28
C LYS A 59 8.28 -8.29 4.78
N GLN A 60 8.47 -7.04 4.36
CA GLN A 60 7.69 -5.90 4.85
C GLN A 60 7.26 -5.01 3.69
N ALA A 61 6.04 -5.17 3.22
CA ALA A 61 5.52 -4.46 2.05
C ALA A 61 5.46 -2.94 2.22
N LEU A 62 5.51 -2.43 3.46
CA LEU A 62 5.54 -0.98 3.72
C LEU A 62 6.94 -0.37 3.63
N VAL A 63 7.98 -1.19 3.40
CA VAL A 63 9.36 -0.72 3.35
C VAL A 63 9.86 -0.75 1.92
N LEU A 64 10.28 0.42 1.41
CA LEU A 64 10.95 0.52 0.12
C LEU A 64 12.46 0.42 0.32
N VAL A 65 13.13 -0.24 -0.61
CA VAL A 65 14.56 -0.52 -0.51
C VAL A 65 15.28 -0.05 -1.77
N ASN A 66 16.55 0.35 -1.59
CA ASN A 66 17.46 0.65 -2.68
C ASN A 66 18.24 -0.63 -2.99
N ARG A 67 18.05 -1.16 -4.20
CA ARG A 67 18.72 -2.40 -4.64
C ARG A 67 20.06 -2.14 -5.32
N GLY A 68 20.56 -0.92 -5.21
CA GLY A 68 21.86 -0.51 -5.75
C GLY A 68 21.74 0.61 -6.77
N GLY A 69 22.07 1.84 -6.37
CA GLY A 69 22.08 2.99 -7.26
C GLY A 69 20.71 3.53 -7.68
N ALA A 70 19.67 3.30 -6.88
CA ALA A 70 18.34 3.85 -7.18
C ALA A 70 18.36 5.39 -7.17
N THR A 71 17.80 5.99 -8.21
CA THR A 71 17.64 7.44 -8.31
C THR A 71 16.32 7.86 -7.64
N GLY A 72 16.17 9.16 -7.34
CA GLY A 72 14.92 9.71 -6.84
C GLY A 72 13.76 9.44 -7.80
N ASN A 73 14.00 9.53 -9.11
CA ASN A 73 12.99 9.25 -10.13
C ASN A 73 12.53 7.79 -10.11
N GLU A 74 13.44 6.85 -9.84
CA GLU A 74 13.09 5.44 -9.74
C GLU A 74 12.23 5.16 -8.51
N VAL A 75 12.53 5.80 -7.37
CA VAL A 75 11.72 5.69 -6.16
C VAL A 75 10.32 6.25 -6.39
N VAL A 76 10.23 7.42 -7.03
CA VAL A 76 8.93 8.04 -7.37
C VAL A 76 8.13 7.14 -8.31
N ALA A 77 8.75 6.59 -9.35
CA ALA A 77 8.08 5.68 -10.27
C ALA A 77 7.54 4.45 -9.55
N LEU A 78 8.32 3.88 -8.63
CA LEU A 78 7.91 2.73 -7.84
C LEU A 78 6.68 3.02 -6.98
N TYR A 79 6.73 4.07 -6.15
CA TYR A 79 5.60 4.32 -5.25
C TYR A 79 4.34 4.75 -5.97
N LYS A 80 4.46 5.49 -7.09
CA LYS A 80 3.30 5.83 -7.92
C LYS A 80 2.64 4.60 -8.51
N ARG A 81 3.44 3.64 -8.99
CA ARG A 81 2.91 2.39 -9.53
C ARG A 81 2.19 1.58 -8.46
N ILE A 82 2.74 1.53 -7.25
CA ILE A 82 2.10 0.84 -6.12
C ILE A 82 0.75 1.49 -5.81
N ILE A 83 0.68 2.81 -5.76
CA ILE A 83 -0.58 3.54 -5.53
C ILE A 83 -1.61 3.22 -6.60
N GLU A 84 -1.20 3.21 -7.86
CA GLU A 84 -2.09 2.86 -8.99
C GLU A 84 -2.62 1.42 -8.86
N ASP A 85 -1.75 0.47 -8.55
CA ASP A 85 -2.13 -0.93 -8.45
C ASP A 85 -3.09 -1.18 -7.28
N VAL A 86 -2.87 -0.54 -6.14
CA VAL A 86 -3.78 -0.62 -4.98
C VAL A 86 -5.14 -0.01 -5.33
N LYS A 87 -5.14 1.14 -5.99
CA LYS A 87 -6.37 1.79 -6.42
C LYS A 87 -7.16 0.93 -7.42
N ALA A 88 -6.46 0.32 -8.37
CA ALA A 88 -7.09 -0.54 -9.36
C ALA A 88 -7.72 -1.79 -8.72
N LYS A 89 -7.06 -2.37 -7.70
CA LYS A 89 -7.53 -3.60 -7.06
C LYS A 89 -8.58 -3.35 -5.99
N PHE A 90 -8.43 -2.31 -5.18
CA PHE A 90 -9.28 -2.08 -4.00
C PHE A 90 -10.15 -0.83 -4.10
N GLY A 91 -9.92 0.05 -5.07
CA GLY A 91 -10.60 1.33 -5.16
C GLY A 91 -10.17 2.32 -4.07
N ILE A 92 -9.06 2.07 -3.39
CA ILE A 92 -8.55 2.88 -2.29
C ILE A 92 -7.26 3.56 -2.72
N GLU A 93 -7.17 4.86 -2.50
CA GLU A 93 -5.96 5.63 -2.76
C GLU A 93 -5.13 5.72 -1.48
N ILE A 94 -3.92 5.15 -1.51
CA ILE A 94 -2.97 5.25 -0.41
C ILE A 94 -1.98 6.40 -0.66
N HIS A 95 -1.41 6.92 0.42
CA HIS A 95 -0.50 8.06 0.35
C HIS A 95 0.81 7.77 1.09
N PRO A 96 1.94 8.33 0.61
CA PRO A 96 3.20 8.25 1.35
C PRO A 96 3.09 8.96 2.70
N GLU A 97 3.75 8.41 3.70
CA GLU A 97 3.83 8.99 5.05
C GLU A 97 4.75 10.20 5.10
N VAL A 98 5.70 10.26 4.18
CA VAL A 98 6.73 11.30 4.13
C VAL A 98 6.60 12.10 2.85
N ASN A 99 7.02 13.38 2.91
CA ASN A 99 7.13 14.20 1.70
C ASN A 99 8.32 13.70 0.89
N VAL A 100 8.04 13.30 -0.34
CA VAL A 100 9.08 12.94 -1.30
C VAL A 100 9.38 14.17 -2.12
N ILE A 101 10.56 14.70 -1.94
CA ILE A 101 11.01 15.91 -2.64
C ILE A 101 11.75 15.50 -3.89
#